data_e2eaef3b0c590b2a78231cbc1cf8a077
#
_entry.id   e2eaef3b0c590b2a78231cbc1cf8a077
#
_cell.length_a   1.000
_cell.length_b   1.000
_cell.length_c   1.000
_cell.angle_alpha   90.00
_cell.angle_beta   90.00
_cell.angle_gamma   90.00
#
_symmetry.space_group_name_H-M   'P 1'
#
loop_
_entity.id
_entity.type
_entity.pdbx_description
1 polymer ?
#
loop_
_entity_poly.entity_id
_entity_poly.type
_entity_poly.pdbx_seq_one_letter_code
_entity_poly.pdbx_strand_id
1 'polypeptide(L)'
;MFNQIRLLKVKNILTSQSFRLIDFLVYIFYTIFGKNQINLYIFRENMTDNQWKIFCDFKNDLKKMVTKWQEQFPNLKDLQKQAAIIAKTPDYPFETPIVYNLALEEISKNDEIKLIVIGDNPGKDEQLAKNNKYLVGQAGKIAEGFFNRNENLGIDFRKNVIILNKTPIHSAKTSQLKTIAKSGGEKISELIKESKIWMAKRTAQLHIELNQQTSDENKTELWLVGYSELKDKGLFLHYRDELKKSYFIDEISKLEWQNVLVFQHFSMNRFTIDLKNYMEKNCTNCEIDRKILRELGKIHRNEIFGD
;
A
#
# COMPACT_ATOMS: atom_id res chain seq x y z
N MET A 1 22.95 -2.99 -37.48
CA MET A 1 22.23 -1.71 -37.52
C MET A 1 21.35 -1.47 -36.29
N PHE A 2 20.62 -2.45 -35.78
CA PHE A 2 19.75 -2.30 -34.60
C PHE A 2 20.47 -2.00 -33.28
N ASN A 3 21.72 -2.43 -33.09
CA ASN A 3 22.46 -2.22 -31.85
C ASN A 3 23.08 -0.80 -31.68
N GLN A 4 23.27 -0.06 -32.75
CA GLN A 4 23.79 1.32 -32.69
C GLN A 4 22.72 2.34 -32.30
N ILE A 5 21.44 2.07 -32.63
CA ILE A 5 20.33 2.98 -32.31
C ILE A 5 20.00 2.95 -30.82
N ARG A 6 20.15 1.79 -30.15
CA ARG A 6 19.98 1.68 -28.68
C ARG A 6 21.09 2.40 -27.91
N LEU A 7 22.33 2.36 -28.37
CA LEU A 7 23.46 3.07 -27.73
C LEU A 7 23.35 4.60 -27.87
N LEU A 8 22.77 5.08 -28.97
CA LEU A 8 22.56 6.53 -29.17
C LEU A 8 21.43 7.11 -28.31
N LYS A 9 20.36 6.32 -28.03
CA LYS A 9 19.30 6.75 -27.10
C LYS A 9 19.77 6.85 -25.65
N VAL A 10 20.67 5.99 -25.21
CA VAL A 10 21.27 6.05 -23.87
C VAL A 10 22.22 7.25 -23.72
N LYS A 11 22.97 7.61 -24.77
CA LYS A 11 23.90 8.74 -24.73
C LYS A 11 23.23 10.11 -24.53
N ASN A 12 22.01 10.31 -24.98
CA ASN A 12 21.32 11.60 -24.88
C ASN A 12 20.67 11.88 -23.51
N ILE A 13 20.68 10.91 -22.58
CA ILE A 13 20.07 11.06 -21.24
C ILE A 13 21.12 11.40 -20.16
N LEU A 14 22.42 11.34 -20.46
CA LEU A 14 23.49 11.30 -19.47
C LEU A 14 24.43 12.52 -19.52
N THR A 15 24.14 13.54 -18.72
CA THR A 15 24.98 14.76 -18.60
C THR A 15 25.65 14.98 -17.23
N SER A 16 25.90 13.95 -16.40
CA SER A 16 26.63 14.11 -15.14
C SER A 16 27.87 13.23 -15.05
N GLN A 17 28.92 13.73 -14.34
CA GLN A 17 30.19 13.04 -14.18
C GLN A 17 30.09 11.64 -13.52
N SER A 18 29.10 11.40 -12.71
CA SER A 18 28.85 10.10 -12.05
C SER A 18 28.51 8.97 -13.03
N PHE A 19 27.93 9.29 -14.16
CA PHE A 19 27.57 8.31 -15.20
C PHE A 19 28.75 7.80 -16.02
N ARG A 20 29.81 8.59 -16.19
CA ARG A 20 31.00 8.13 -16.89
C ARG A 20 31.72 6.98 -16.19
N LEU A 21 31.65 6.92 -14.87
CA LEU A 21 32.25 5.84 -14.09
C LEU A 21 31.44 4.54 -14.23
N ILE A 22 30.12 4.65 -14.30
CA ILE A 22 29.19 3.53 -14.46
C ILE A 22 29.30 2.93 -15.86
N ASP A 23 29.33 3.75 -16.90
CA ASP A 23 29.54 3.30 -18.27
C ASP A 23 30.89 2.59 -18.45
N PHE A 24 31.91 3.07 -17.76
CA PHE A 24 33.24 2.47 -17.75
C PHE A 24 33.25 1.11 -17.01
N LEU A 25 32.57 1.00 -15.89
CA LEU A 25 32.43 -0.26 -15.14
C LEU A 25 31.58 -1.29 -15.90
N VAL A 26 30.51 -0.87 -16.55
CA VAL A 26 29.69 -1.71 -17.43
C VAL A 26 30.51 -2.20 -18.62
N TYR A 27 31.33 -1.35 -19.22
CA TYR A 27 32.23 -1.72 -20.32
C TYR A 27 33.29 -2.73 -19.89
N ILE A 28 33.90 -2.56 -18.69
CA ILE A 28 34.88 -3.51 -18.12
C ILE A 28 34.19 -4.86 -17.85
N PHE A 29 33.00 -4.87 -17.24
CA PHE A 29 32.24 -6.08 -17.00
C PHE A 29 31.88 -6.82 -18.31
N TYR A 30 31.48 -6.05 -19.34
CA TYR A 30 31.20 -6.58 -20.67
C TYR A 30 32.41 -7.26 -21.31
N THR A 31 33.61 -6.73 -21.09
CA THR A 31 34.85 -7.24 -21.66
C THR A 31 35.38 -8.48 -20.94
N ILE A 32 35.12 -8.56 -19.62
CA ILE A 32 35.62 -9.66 -18.76
C ILE A 32 34.72 -10.88 -18.76
N PHE A 33 33.39 -10.71 -18.78
CA PHE A 33 32.44 -11.81 -18.52
C PHE A 33 31.60 -12.28 -19.73
N GLY A 34 31.76 -11.69 -20.89
CA GLY A 34 31.09 -12.14 -22.14
C GLY A 34 29.56 -11.93 -22.15
N LYS A 35 28.99 -12.00 -23.34
CA LYS A 35 27.56 -11.66 -23.61
C LYS A 35 26.50 -12.47 -22.86
N ASN A 36 26.80 -13.64 -22.35
CA ASN A 36 25.80 -14.59 -21.85
C ASN A 36 25.60 -14.58 -20.32
N GLN A 37 26.32 -13.74 -19.57
CA GLN A 37 26.14 -13.63 -18.11
C GLN A 37 25.86 -12.21 -17.61
N ILE A 38 25.54 -11.30 -18.50
CA ILE A 38 24.99 -10.03 -18.09
C ILE A 38 23.49 -10.26 -17.83
N ASN A 39 23.17 -10.86 -16.69
CA ASN A 39 22.01 -10.41 -16.00
C ASN A 39 22.24 -8.92 -15.80
N LEU A 40 21.56 -8.08 -16.59
CA LEU A 40 21.49 -6.67 -16.32
C LEU A 40 21.21 -6.58 -14.81
N TYR A 41 22.19 -6.16 -14.02
CA TYR A 41 21.91 -5.52 -12.76
C TYR A 41 21.15 -4.26 -13.19
N ILE A 42 19.84 -4.43 -13.35
CA ILE A 42 18.91 -3.31 -13.43
C ILE A 42 19.21 -2.55 -12.17
N PHE A 43 19.79 -1.37 -12.31
CA PHE A 43 20.00 -0.47 -11.20
C PHE A 43 18.67 -0.41 -10.48
N ARG A 44 18.61 -0.97 -9.27
CA ARG A 44 17.44 -0.80 -8.42
C ARG A 44 17.28 0.70 -8.30
N GLU A 45 16.19 1.21 -8.83
CA GLU A 45 15.86 2.61 -8.68
C GLU A 45 15.48 2.81 -7.21
N ASN A 46 16.46 3.14 -6.40
CA ASN A 46 16.26 3.59 -5.02
C ASN A 46 15.37 4.84 -5.06
N MET A 47 14.69 5.15 -3.96
CA MET A 47 13.96 6.41 -3.86
C MET A 47 14.91 7.59 -4.15
N THR A 48 14.48 8.52 -5.00
CA THR A 48 15.17 9.80 -5.17
C THR A 48 15.20 10.59 -3.86
N ASP A 49 16.06 11.60 -3.74
CA ASP A 49 16.08 12.47 -2.55
C ASP A 49 14.72 13.09 -2.26
N ASN A 50 13.98 13.47 -3.31
CA ASN A 50 12.66 14.05 -3.18
C ASN A 50 11.62 13.01 -2.75
N GLN A 51 11.61 11.81 -3.34
CA GLN A 51 10.71 10.73 -2.92
C GLN A 51 10.96 10.32 -1.46
N TRP A 52 12.23 10.23 -1.06
CA TRP A 52 12.59 9.95 0.32
C TRP A 52 12.09 11.03 1.28
N LYS A 53 12.24 12.31 0.91
CA LYS A 53 11.70 13.43 1.71
C LYS A 53 10.19 13.34 1.83
N ILE A 54 9.46 13.12 0.74
CA ILE A 54 8.00 12.96 0.72
C ILE A 54 7.57 11.83 1.66
N PHE A 55 8.24 10.67 1.58
CA PHE A 55 7.96 9.55 2.47
C PHE A 55 8.22 9.88 3.94
N CYS A 56 9.36 10.54 4.25
CA CYS A 56 9.69 10.96 5.61
C CYS A 56 8.68 11.97 6.16
N ASP A 57 8.23 12.93 5.36
CA ASP A 57 7.21 13.92 5.75
C ASP A 57 5.88 13.22 6.05
N PHE A 58 5.43 12.32 5.17
CA PHE A 58 4.24 11.49 5.41
C PHE A 58 4.34 10.70 6.71
N LYS A 59 5.45 9.99 6.92
CA LYS A 59 5.69 9.17 8.10
C LYS A 59 5.63 10.00 9.39
N ASN A 60 6.29 11.14 9.41
CA ASN A 60 6.33 12.05 10.55
C ASN A 60 4.94 12.64 10.86
N ASP A 61 4.17 12.99 9.84
CA ASP A 61 2.81 13.51 10.00
C ASP A 61 1.87 12.44 10.54
N LEU A 62 1.95 11.20 10.03
CA LEU A 62 1.17 10.09 10.56
C LEU A 62 1.49 9.82 12.03
N LYS A 63 2.77 9.82 12.40
CA LYS A 63 3.21 9.62 13.78
C LYS A 63 2.66 10.69 14.71
N LYS A 64 2.79 11.96 14.34
CA LYS A 64 2.23 13.10 15.08
C LYS A 64 0.71 12.99 15.24
N MET A 65 0.01 12.61 14.18
CA MET A 65 -1.45 12.51 14.20
C MET A 65 -1.91 11.35 15.08
N VAL A 66 -1.27 10.18 14.99
CA VAL A 66 -1.58 9.03 15.87
C VAL A 66 -1.35 9.40 17.34
N THR A 67 -0.23 10.04 17.67
CA THR A 67 0.04 10.51 19.04
C THR A 67 -1.04 11.48 19.52
N LYS A 68 -1.40 12.47 18.70
CA LYS A 68 -2.47 13.42 19.02
C LYS A 68 -3.80 12.72 19.33
N TRP A 69 -4.22 11.76 18.51
CA TRP A 69 -5.45 11.02 18.74
C TRP A 69 -5.38 10.14 20.00
N GLN A 70 -4.23 9.53 20.30
CA GLN A 70 -4.02 8.75 21.53
C GLN A 70 -4.19 9.63 22.78
N GLU A 71 -3.62 10.83 22.77
CA GLU A 71 -3.71 11.81 23.88
C GLU A 71 -5.14 12.35 24.05
N GLN A 72 -5.84 12.60 22.95
CA GLN A 72 -7.21 13.13 22.97
C GLN A 72 -8.27 12.11 23.40
N PHE A 73 -8.01 10.81 23.22
CA PHE A 73 -8.99 9.74 23.46
C PHE A 73 -8.43 8.62 24.34
N PRO A 74 -7.99 8.91 25.59
CA PRO A 74 -7.37 7.94 26.48
C PRO A 74 -8.30 6.76 26.82
N ASN A 75 -9.62 6.96 26.83
CA ASN A 75 -10.63 5.95 27.16
C ASN A 75 -11.04 5.07 25.95
N LEU A 76 -10.46 5.28 24.77
CA LEU A 76 -10.83 4.50 23.57
C LEU A 76 -10.61 3.00 23.77
N LYS A 77 -9.59 2.62 24.51
CA LYS A 77 -9.26 1.23 24.84
C LYS A 77 -10.43 0.49 25.50
N ASP A 78 -11.14 1.14 26.43
CA ASP A 78 -12.24 0.53 27.15
C ASP A 78 -13.45 0.31 26.23
N LEU A 79 -13.75 1.26 25.35
CA LEU A 79 -14.80 1.12 24.33
C LEU A 79 -14.49 -0.03 23.36
N GLN A 80 -13.22 -0.19 22.97
CA GLN A 80 -12.79 -1.27 22.10
C GLN A 80 -12.94 -2.64 22.77
N LYS A 81 -12.58 -2.75 24.06
CA LYS A 81 -12.82 -3.97 24.87
C LYS A 81 -14.32 -4.29 24.97
N GLN A 82 -15.14 -3.30 25.26
CA GLN A 82 -16.61 -3.48 25.30
C GLN A 82 -17.15 -3.97 23.96
N ALA A 83 -16.71 -3.39 22.86
CA ALA A 83 -17.11 -3.82 21.52
C ALA A 83 -16.68 -5.27 21.22
N ALA A 84 -15.52 -5.69 21.69
CA ALA A 84 -15.04 -7.07 21.57
C ALA A 84 -15.93 -8.04 22.36
N ILE A 85 -16.31 -7.69 23.59
CA ILE A 85 -17.23 -8.47 24.45
C ILE A 85 -18.61 -8.60 23.78
N ILE A 86 -19.20 -7.50 23.32
CA ILE A 86 -20.50 -7.48 22.62
C ILE A 86 -20.45 -8.38 21.37
N ALA A 87 -19.35 -8.36 20.63
CA ALA A 87 -19.15 -9.19 19.44
C ALA A 87 -18.74 -10.64 19.76
N LYS A 88 -18.73 -11.05 21.03
CA LYS A 88 -18.30 -12.37 21.51
C LYS A 88 -16.93 -12.77 20.90
N THR A 89 -16.02 -11.80 20.84
CA THR A 89 -14.65 -12.06 20.38
C THR A 89 -13.90 -12.81 21.48
N PRO A 90 -13.20 -13.92 21.18
CA PRO A 90 -12.34 -14.57 22.16
C PRO A 90 -11.34 -13.59 22.77
N ASP A 91 -11.06 -13.73 24.05
CA ASP A 91 -10.15 -12.86 24.79
C ASP A 91 -8.75 -12.80 24.13
N TYR A 92 -8.15 -11.63 24.18
CA TYR A 92 -6.81 -11.35 23.64
C TYR A 92 -6.16 -10.18 24.37
N PRO A 93 -4.81 -10.12 24.40
CA PRO A 93 -4.11 -8.99 24.96
C PRO A 93 -4.48 -7.69 24.23
N PHE A 94 -4.87 -6.67 24.99
CA PHE A 94 -5.28 -5.38 24.46
C PHE A 94 -4.25 -4.31 24.87
N GLU A 95 -3.45 -3.81 23.92
CA GLU A 95 -2.31 -2.95 24.24
C GLU A 95 -2.44 -1.55 23.63
N THR A 96 -2.46 -1.45 22.29
CA THR A 96 -2.42 -0.19 21.54
C THR A 96 -3.76 0.11 20.87
N PRO A 97 -4.56 1.09 21.36
CA PRO A 97 -5.88 1.41 20.80
C PRO A 97 -5.84 2.11 19.43
N ILE A 98 -4.80 2.92 19.18
CA ILE A 98 -4.55 3.58 17.89
C ILE A 98 -3.11 3.27 17.50
N VAL A 99 -2.92 2.55 16.40
CA VAL A 99 -1.63 1.94 16.07
C VAL A 99 -0.88 2.78 15.03
N TYR A 100 0.31 3.23 15.38
CA TYR A 100 1.29 3.69 14.41
C TYR A 100 2.05 2.49 13.83
N ASN A 101 2.16 2.43 12.50
CA ASN A 101 2.84 1.30 11.85
C ASN A 101 4.36 1.43 11.93
N LEU A 102 5.01 0.72 12.86
CA LEU A 102 6.47 0.73 13.03
C LEU A 102 7.23 0.18 11.81
N ALA A 103 6.59 -0.59 10.91
CA ALA A 103 7.24 -1.02 9.68
C ALA A 103 7.65 0.16 8.77
N LEU A 104 7.03 1.33 8.92
CA LEU A 104 7.43 2.55 8.20
C LEU A 104 8.81 3.06 8.63
N GLU A 105 9.26 2.75 9.85
CA GLU A 105 10.61 3.11 10.34
C GLU A 105 11.70 2.19 9.76
N GLU A 106 11.33 1.04 9.22
CA GLU A 106 12.25 0.06 8.64
C GLU A 106 12.54 0.35 7.16
N ILE A 107 11.71 1.18 6.51
CA ILE A 107 11.92 1.60 5.13
C ILE A 107 13.07 2.60 5.08
N SER A 108 14.04 2.34 4.20
CA SER A 108 15.20 3.17 3.95
C SER A 108 15.15 3.83 2.55
N LYS A 109 15.96 4.85 2.33
CA LYS A 109 16.09 5.49 1.02
C LYS A 109 16.54 4.52 -0.08
N ASN A 110 17.24 3.44 0.30
CA ASN A 110 17.74 2.45 -0.64
C ASN A 110 16.69 1.39 -1.03
N ASP A 111 15.49 1.45 -0.44
CA ASP A 111 14.42 0.53 -0.80
C ASP A 111 13.64 1.05 -2.02
N GLU A 112 13.35 0.16 -2.93
CA GLU A 112 12.48 0.41 -4.07
C GLU A 112 11.02 0.20 -3.65
N ILE A 113 10.19 1.23 -3.71
CA ILE A 113 8.77 1.14 -3.39
C ILE A 113 7.97 0.89 -4.68
N LYS A 114 7.43 -0.32 -4.81
CA LYS A 114 6.63 -0.75 -5.97
C LYS A 114 5.13 -0.67 -5.72
N LEU A 115 4.72 -0.69 -4.44
CA LEU A 115 3.33 -0.86 -4.08
C LEU A 115 3.01 -0.16 -2.76
N ILE A 116 1.83 0.45 -2.68
CA ILE A 116 1.19 0.88 -1.45
C ILE A 116 -0.05 0.00 -1.24
N VAL A 117 -0.11 -0.76 -0.15
CA VAL A 117 -1.27 -1.60 0.20
C VAL A 117 -2.04 -0.97 1.33
N ILE A 118 -3.35 -0.78 1.14
CA ILE A 118 -4.25 -0.17 2.12
C ILE A 118 -5.20 -1.24 2.67
N GLY A 119 -4.93 -1.69 3.90
CA GLY A 119 -5.81 -2.57 4.66
C GLY A 119 -6.99 -1.83 5.29
N ASP A 120 -7.81 -2.56 6.05
CA ASP A 120 -8.98 -1.98 6.71
C ASP A 120 -8.60 -1.21 7.98
N ASN A 121 -8.21 -1.91 9.01
CA ASN A 121 -7.81 -1.37 10.32
C ASN A 121 -6.92 -2.37 11.06
N PRO A 122 -6.13 -1.94 12.06
CA PRO A 122 -5.27 -2.85 12.81
C PRO A 122 -6.07 -3.94 13.54
N GLY A 123 -5.71 -5.20 13.31
CA GLY A 123 -6.28 -6.39 13.95
C GLY A 123 -5.62 -6.72 15.29
N LYS A 124 -5.92 -7.90 15.85
CA LYS A 124 -5.46 -8.32 17.19
C LYS A 124 -3.94 -8.37 17.33
N ASP A 125 -3.25 -8.94 16.34
CA ASP A 125 -1.78 -9.08 16.39
C ASP A 125 -1.08 -7.74 16.12
N GLU A 126 -1.69 -6.88 15.33
CA GLU A 126 -1.12 -5.63 14.85
C GLU A 126 -1.05 -4.55 15.93
N GLN A 127 -1.92 -4.61 16.94
CA GLN A 127 -1.99 -3.68 18.06
C GLN A 127 -1.10 -4.09 19.27
N LEU A 128 -0.49 -5.26 19.22
CA LEU A 128 0.45 -5.69 20.26
C LEU A 128 1.70 -4.82 20.21
N ALA A 129 2.17 -4.36 21.36
CA ALA A 129 3.35 -3.47 21.47
C ALA A 129 4.61 -4.09 20.83
N LYS A 130 4.76 -5.42 20.92
CA LYS A 130 5.84 -6.17 20.27
C LYS A 130 5.81 -6.09 18.74
N ASN A 131 4.66 -5.77 18.16
CA ASN A 131 4.46 -5.65 16.72
C ASN A 131 4.30 -4.18 16.34
N ASN A 132 3.16 -3.56 16.71
CA ASN A 132 2.72 -2.26 16.22
C ASN A 132 2.99 -2.10 14.71
N LYS A 133 2.68 -3.15 13.94
CA LYS A 133 2.89 -3.24 12.49
C LYS A 133 1.62 -3.72 11.82
N TYR A 134 1.30 -3.16 10.66
CA TYR A 134 0.14 -3.55 9.88
C TYR A 134 0.38 -4.83 9.07
N LEU A 135 -0.68 -5.59 8.84
CA LEU A 135 -0.68 -6.84 8.10
C LEU A 135 0.38 -7.85 8.59
N VAL A 136 0.51 -8.00 9.92
CA VAL A 136 1.35 -9.06 10.54
C VAL A 136 0.53 -10.24 11.06
N GLY A 137 -0.79 -10.11 11.14
CA GLY A 137 -1.71 -11.20 11.46
C GLY A 137 -1.94 -12.15 10.27
N GLN A 138 -2.97 -12.98 10.35
CA GLN A 138 -3.27 -13.99 9.34
C GLN A 138 -3.41 -13.41 7.92
N ALA A 139 -4.05 -12.26 7.76
CA ALA A 139 -4.20 -11.61 6.46
C ALA A 139 -2.84 -11.22 5.86
N GLY A 140 -1.92 -10.72 6.70
CA GLY A 140 -0.56 -10.38 6.28
C GLY A 140 0.25 -11.60 5.87
N LYS A 141 0.14 -12.72 6.60
CA LYS A 141 0.80 -13.99 6.22
C LYS A 141 0.30 -14.51 4.87
N ILE A 142 -1.00 -14.37 4.59
CA ILE A 142 -1.59 -14.75 3.30
C ILE A 142 -1.06 -13.84 2.19
N ALA A 143 -1.01 -12.52 2.40
CA ALA A 143 -0.45 -11.57 1.43
C ALA A 143 1.01 -11.87 1.12
N GLU A 144 1.85 -12.00 2.15
CA GLU A 144 3.26 -12.33 2.01
C GLU A 144 3.47 -13.67 1.27
N GLY A 145 2.71 -14.71 1.65
CA GLY A 145 2.73 -15.99 0.96
C GLY A 145 2.25 -15.91 -0.50
N PHE A 146 1.36 -14.99 -0.85
CA PHE A 146 0.96 -14.73 -2.23
C PHE A 146 2.14 -14.19 -3.05
N PHE A 147 2.81 -13.14 -2.58
CA PHE A 147 3.96 -12.56 -3.30
C PHE A 147 5.14 -13.52 -3.37
N ASN A 148 5.42 -14.28 -2.30
CA ASN A 148 6.49 -15.28 -2.29
C ASN A 148 6.26 -16.43 -3.29
N ARG A 149 5.01 -16.80 -3.58
CA ARG A 149 4.69 -17.81 -4.61
C ARG A 149 4.66 -17.26 -6.03
N ASN A 150 4.62 -15.95 -6.20
CA ASN A 150 4.55 -15.28 -7.50
C ASN A 150 5.74 -14.34 -7.65
N GLU A 151 6.95 -14.91 -7.62
CA GLU A 151 8.23 -14.18 -7.68
C GLU A 151 8.39 -13.38 -8.97
N ASN A 152 7.73 -13.81 -10.05
CA ASN A 152 7.67 -13.09 -11.33
C ASN A 152 7.03 -11.69 -11.23
N LEU A 153 6.27 -11.40 -10.16
CA LEU A 153 5.79 -10.05 -9.88
C LEU A 153 6.93 -9.11 -9.45
N GLY A 154 8.06 -9.65 -9.00
CA GLY A 154 9.22 -8.88 -8.55
C GLY A 154 8.98 -8.03 -7.31
N ILE A 155 8.04 -8.43 -6.43
CA ILE A 155 7.65 -7.71 -5.22
C ILE A 155 7.96 -8.55 -3.98
N ASP A 156 8.86 -8.05 -3.14
CA ASP A 156 9.00 -8.51 -1.75
C ASP A 156 8.01 -7.73 -0.89
N PHE A 157 7.02 -8.42 -0.32
CA PHE A 157 5.92 -7.81 0.44
C PHE A 157 6.37 -7.00 1.66
N ARG A 158 7.55 -7.28 2.20
CA ARG A 158 8.07 -6.56 3.38
C ARG A 158 9.05 -5.45 3.04
N LYS A 159 9.66 -5.48 1.84
CA LYS A 159 10.67 -4.51 1.43
C LYS A 159 10.16 -3.51 0.38
N ASN A 160 9.33 -3.97 -0.55
CA ASN A 160 8.88 -3.14 -1.67
C ASN A 160 7.50 -2.53 -1.47
N VAL A 161 6.88 -2.72 -0.28
CA VAL A 161 5.49 -2.34 -0.04
C VAL A 161 5.35 -1.42 1.16
N ILE A 162 4.81 -0.23 0.94
CA ILE A 162 4.30 0.62 2.02
C ILE A 162 2.93 0.07 2.43
N ILE A 163 2.80 -0.40 3.66
CA ILE A 163 1.54 -0.95 4.18
C ILE A 163 0.86 0.09 5.07
N LEU A 164 -0.36 0.47 4.72
CA LEU A 164 -1.20 1.41 5.47
C LEU A 164 -2.57 0.78 5.75
N ASN A 165 -3.38 1.45 6.56
CA ASN A 165 -4.78 1.10 6.81
C ASN A 165 -5.69 2.30 6.57
N LYS A 166 -6.96 2.05 6.28
CA LYS A 166 -7.99 3.10 6.11
C LYS A 166 -8.25 3.90 7.40
N THR A 167 -7.90 3.34 8.55
CA THR A 167 -7.89 3.99 9.85
C THR A 167 -6.85 3.32 10.75
N PRO A 168 -6.11 4.04 11.61
CA PRO A 168 -5.18 3.45 12.57
C PRO A 168 -5.89 2.91 13.82
N ILE A 169 -7.20 3.06 13.94
CA ILE A 169 -7.98 2.66 15.12
C ILE A 169 -8.15 1.14 15.11
N HIS A 170 -7.66 0.49 16.16
CA HIS A 170 -7.73 -0.94 16.33
C HIS A 170 -9.17 -1.44 16.56
N SER A 171 -9.48 -2.57 15.95
CA SER A 171 -10.56 -3.48 16.36
C SER A 171 -10.28 -4.91 15.91
N ALA A 172 -10.70 -5.90 16.70
CA ALA A 172 -10.45 -7.31 16.35
C ALA A 172 -11.19 -7.77 15.09
N LYS A 173 -12.35 -7.19 14.82
CA LYS A 173 -13.12 -7.34 13.60
C LYS A 173 -13.51 -5.95 13.12
N THR A 174 -13.36 -5.66 11.84
CA THR A 174 -13.67 -4.36 11.24
C THR A 174 -15.07 -3.85 11.60
N SER A 175 -16.05 -4.74 11.66
CA SER A 175 -17.44 -4.40 12.04
C SER A 175 -17.58 -3.79 13.46
N GLN A 176 -16.65 -4.05 14.37
CA GLN A 176 -16.66 -3.49 15.74
C GLN A 176 -16.46 -1.98 15.73
N LEU A 177 -15.88 -1.38 14.68
CA LEU A 177 -15.78 0.07 14.55
C LEU A 177 -17.15 0.76 14.64
N LYS A 178 -18.23 0.12 14.13
CA LYS A 178 -19.61 0.64 14.29
C LYS A 178 -20.05 0.64 15.77
N THR A 179 -19.74 -0.43 16.49
CA THR A 179 -20.09 -0.56 17.91
C THR A 179 -19.31 0.46 18.75
N ILE A 180 -17.99 0.62 18.48
CA ILE A 180 -17.14 1.59 19.15
C ILE A 180 -17.67 3.01 18.94
N ALA A 181 -18.01 3.38 17.69
CA ALA A 181 -18.60 4.67 17.36
C ALA A 181 -19.91 4.92 18.13
N LYS A 182 -20.83 3.92 18.12
CA LYS A 182 -22.13 4.01 18.79
C LYS A 182 -21.99 4.14 20.31
N SER A 183 -21.13 3.33 20.92
CA SER A 183 -20.95 3.31 22.39
C SER A 183 -20.18 4.52 22.91
N GLY A 184 -19.28 5.08 22.09
CA GLY A 184 -18.48 6.25 22.46
C GLY A 184 -19.12 7.61 22.19
N GLY A 185 -20.32 7.60 21.57
CA GLY A 185 -21.04 8.83 21.23
C GLY A 185 -20.41 9.64 20.12
N GLU A 186 -20.82 10.92 20.01
CA GLU A 186 -20.48 11.80 18.90
C GLU A 186 -18.96 12.00 18.73
N LYS A 187 -18.24 12.25 19.84
CA LYS A 187 -16.79 12.50 19.80
C LYS A 187 -15.98 11.31 19.22
N ILE A 188 -16.37 10.09 19.58
CA ILE A 188 -15.69 8.87 19.07
C ILE A 188 -16.12 8.58 17.64
N SER A 189 -17.39 8.83 17.29
CA SER A 189 -17.85 8.73 15.91
C SER A 189 -17.10 9.68 14.99
N GLU A 190 -16.87 10.93 15.43
CA GLU A 190 -16.11 11.90 14.66
C GLU A 190 -14.62 11.52 14.57
N LEU A 191 -13.99 11.06 15.65
CA LEU A 191 -12.62 10.53 15.60
C LEU A 191 -12.48 9.45 14.53
N ILE A 192 -13.38 8.45 14.51
CA ILE A 192 -13.34 7.35 13.54
C ILE A 192 -13.51 7.87 12.11
N LYS A 193 -14.38 8.84 11.90
CA LYS A 193 -14.62 9.47 10.61
C LYS A 193 -13.42 10.33 10.17
N GLU A 194 -12.93 11.21 11.03
CA GLU A 194 -11.76 12.05 10.78
C GLU A 194 -10.51 11.24 10.46
N SER A 195 -10.29 10.14 11.19
CA SER A 195 -9.15 9.26 10.94
C SER A 195 -9.19 8.65 9.54
N LYS A 196 -10.37 8.26 9.05
CA LYS A 196 -10.56 7.74 7.69
C LYS A 196 -10.31 8.81 6.63
N ILE A 197 -10.85 10.01 6.83
CA ILE A 197 -10.68 11.15 5.91
C ILE A 197 -9.21 11.56 5.86
N TRP A 198 -8.56 11.69 7.01
CA TRP A 198 -7.16 12.05 7.09
C TRP A 198 -6.26 11.01 6.39
N MET A 199 -6.48 9.73 6.68
CA MET A 199 -5.71 8.65 6.04
C MET A 199 -5.92 8.66 4.52
N ALA A 200 -7.13 8.86 4.03
CA ALA A 200 -7.42 8.92 2.60
C ALA A 200 -6.66 10.06 1.90
N LYS A 201 -6.71 11.28 2.46
CA LYS A 201 -6.01 12.45 1.93
C LYS A 201 -4.50 12.24 1.89
N ARG A 202 -3.92 11.81 3.01
CA ARG A 202 -2.48 11.64 3.11
C ARG A 202 -1.95 10.47 2.28
N THR A 203 -2.74 9.40 2.15
CA THR A 203 -2.41 8.28 1.26
C THR A 203 -2.42 8.69 -0.20
N ALA A 204 -3.46 9.42 -0.65
CA ALA A 204 -3.52 9.94 -2.01
C ALA A 204 -2.35 10.86 -2.30
N GLN A 205 -2.08 11.81 -1.41
CA GLN A 205 -0.96 12.74 -1.55
C GLN A 205 0.38 12.00 -1.66
N LEU A 206 0.66 11.05 -0.75
CA LEU A 206 1.88 10.24 -0.80
C LEU A 206 2.02 9.53 -2.15
N HIS A 207 0.97 8.85 -2.63
CA HIS A 207 1.01 8.10 -3.88
C HIS A 207 1.22 9.01 -5.09
N ILE A 208 0.50 10.13 -5.17
CA ILE A 208 0.62 11.11 -6.25
C ILE A 208 2.06 11.67 -6.28
N GLU A 209 2.57 12.14 -5.15
CA GLU A 209 3.88 12.78 -5.05
C GLU A 209 5.04 11.81 -5.33
N LEU A 210 4.94 10.53 -4.90
CA LEU A 210 5.93 9.51 -5.22
C LEU A 210 5.99 9.23 -6.73
N ASN A 211 4.86 9.31 -7.43
CA ASN A 211 4.76 9.01 -8.86
C ASN A 211 5.09 10.20 -9.78
N GLN A 212 5.02 11.44 -9.30
CA GLN A 212 5.22 12.65 -10.14
C GLN A 212 6.57 12.69 -10.85
N GLN A 213 7.60 12.03 -10.32
CA GLN A 213 8.96 12.01 -10.88
C GLN A 213 9.37 10.61 -11.36
N THR A 214 8.42 9.72 -11.52
CA THR A 214 8.67 8.33 -11.89
C THR A 214 8.17 8.08 -13.31
N SER A 215 8.95 7.35 -14.12
CA SER A 215 8.52 6.91 -15.44
C SER A 215 7.32 5.98 -15.35
N ASP A 216 6.47 5.95 -16.37
CA ASP A 216 5.22 5.16 -16.34
C ASP A 216 5.45 3.68 -16.07
N GLU A 217 6.60 3.13 -16.46
CA GLU A 217 6.96 1.73 -16.25
C GLU A 217 7.27 1.39 -14.78
N ASN A 218 7.70 2.40 -14.00
CA ASN A 218 8.18 2.25 -12.63
C ASN A 218 7.25 2.87 -11.58
N LYS A 219 6.06 3.33 -11.97
CA LYS A 219 5.08 3.91 -11.06
C LYS A 219 4.67 2.93 -9.97
N THR A 220 4.63 3.43 -8.75
CA THR A 220 4.05 2.75 -7.60
C THR A 220 2.56 2.56 -7.81
N GLU A 221 2.04 1.36 -7.59
CA GLU A 221 0.59 1.11 -7.58
C GLU A 221 0.02 1.30 -6.17
N LEU A 222 -1.25 1.70 -6.08
CA LEU A 222 -1.99 1.75 -4.83
C LEU A 222 -3.10 0.69 -4.84
N TRP A 223 -3.00 -0.29 -3.94
CA TRP A 223 -3.97 -1.37 -3.81
C TRP A 223 -4.86 -1.15 -2.60
N LEU A 224 -6.14 -0.84 -2.84
CA LEU A 224 -7.16 -0.83 -1.80
C LEU A 224 -7.69 -2.25 -1.60
N VAL A 225 -7.33 -2.89 -0.50
CA VAL A 225 -7.87 -4.21 -0.17
C VAL A 225 -9.08 -4.09 0.77
N GLY A 226 -10.05 -5.00 0.61
CA GLY A 226 -11.31 -4.94 1.38
C GLY A 226 -12.48 -4.37 0.60
N TYR A 227 -12.60 -4.78 -0.66
CA TYR A 227 -13.65 -4.40 -1.61
C TYR A 227 -15.06 -4.28 -0.99
N SER A 228 -15.48 -5.25 -0.18
CA SER A 228 -16.83 -5.26 0.41
C SER A 228 -17.12 -4.07 1.32
N GLU A 229 -16.11 -3.58 2.04
CA GLU A 229 -16.23 -2.48 3.00
C GLU A 229 -16.13 -1.08 2.34
N LEU A 230 -15.90 -1.06 1.03
CA LEU A 230 -15.90 0.16 0.21
C LEU A 230 -17.25 0.39 -0.50
N LYS A 231 -18.16 -0.61 -0.49
CA LYS A 231 -19.52 -0.50 -1.09
C LYS A 231 -20.42 0.42 -0.26
N ASP A 232 -21.57 0.82 -0.82
CA ASP A 232 -22.49 1.83 -0.25
C ASP A 232 -22.98 1.59 1.18
N LYS A 233 -22.93 0.37 1.69
CA LYS A 233 -23.24 0.04 3.09
C LYS A 233 -21.98 -0.29 3.91
N GLY A 234 -20.82 -0.15 3.32
CA GLY A 234 -19.53 -0.48 3.92
C GLY A 234 -19.07 0.51 4.97
N LEU A 235 -18.07 0.12 5.72
CA LEU A 235 -17.52 0.92 6.82
C LEU A 235 -16.62 2.06 6.38
N PHE A 236 -16.08 2.00 5.15
CA PHE A 236 -15.06 2.93 4.67
C PHE A 236 -15.55 3.87 3.56
N LEU A 237 -16.84 4.23 3.54
CA LEU A 237 -17.39 5.21 2.59
C LEU A 237 -16.65 6.55 2.67
N HIS A 238 -16.45 7.10 3.87
CA HIS A 238 -15.73 8.38 4.02
C HIS A 238 -14.29 8.30 3.52
N TYR A 239 -13.62 7.16 3.70
CA TYR A 239 -12.29 6.92 3.13
C TYR A 239 -12.35 6.88 1.60
N ARG A 240 -13.28 6.09 1.05
CA ARG A 240 -13.49 5.91 -0.40
C ARG A 240 -13.70 7.25 -1.10
N ASP A 241 -14.68 7.99 -0.59
CA ASP A 241 -15.11 9.23 -1.22
C ASP A 241 -14.04 10.33 -1.13
N GLU A 242 -13.36 10.44 0.01
CA GLU A 242 -12.27 11.39 0.17
C GLU A 242 -11.03 11.00 -0.65
N LEU A 243 -10.74 9.69 -0.77
CA LEU A 243 -9.65 9.22 -1.61
C LEU A 243 -9.90 9.64 -3.07
N LYS A 244 -11.08 9.30 -3.65
CA LYS A 244 -11.44 9.71 -5.02
C LYS A 244 -11.32 11.21 -5.19
N LYS A 245 -11.91 11.99 -4.29
CA LYS A 245 -11.84 13.44 -4.31
C LYS A 245 -10.41 13.96 -4.36
N SER A 246 -9.49 13.35 -3.61
CA SER A 246 -8.09 13.76 -3.56
C SER A 246 -7.33 13.54 -4.88
N TYR A 247 -7.76 12.60 -5.72
CA TYR A 247 -7.19 12.42 -7.06
C TYR A 247 -7.80 13.34 -8.10
N PHE A 248 -9.01 13.87 -7.87
CA PHE A 248 -9.74 14.67 -8.86
C PHE A 248 -9.71 16.18 -8.53
N ILE A 249 -8.66 16.65 -7.85
CA ILE A 249 -8.44 18.08 -7.56
C ILE A 249 -7.78 18.82 -8.72
N ASP A 250 -6.98 18.13 -9.54
CA ASP A 250 -6.29 18.67 -10.72
C ASP A 250 -6.00 17.54 -11.74
N GLU A 251 -5.61 17.92 -12.96
CA GLU A 251 -5.37 16.95 -14.04
C GLU A 251 -4.13 16.07 -13.79
N ILE A 252 -3.11 16.56 -13.11
CA ILE A 252 -1.90 15.78 -12.80
C ILE A 252 -2.24 14.66 -11.81
N SER A 253 -2.92 15.01 -10.72
CA SER A 253 -3.39 14.06 -9.72
C SER A 253 -4.32 13.00 -10.31
N LYS A 254 -5.19 13.40 -11.25
CA LYS A 254 -6.13 12.53 -11.94
C LYS A 254 -5.43 11.48 -12.82
N LEU A 255 -4.28 11.80 -13.41
CA LEU A 255 -3.50 10.82 -14.17
C LEU A 255 -3.06 9.63 -13.30
N GLU A 256 -2.77 9.87 -12.01
CA GLU A 256 -2.35 8.81 -11.09
C GLU A 256 -3.50 7.89 -10.65
N TRP A 257 -4.75 8.29 -10.87
CA TRP A 257 -5.91 7.44 -10.59
C TRP A 257 -5.89 6.10 -11.33
N GLN A 258 -5.28 6.04 -12.51
CA GLN A 258 -5.11 4.80 -13.26
C GLN A 258 -4.27 3.73 -12.55
N ASN A 259 -3.44 4.14 -11.58
CA ASN A 259 -2.60 3.27 -10.77
C ASN A 259 -3.23 2.89 -9.43
N VAL A 260 -4.47 3.32 -9.16
CA VAL A 260 -5.29 2.89 -8.02
C VAL A 260 -6.09 1.66 -8.41
N LEU A 261 -5.93 0.59 -7.65
CA LEU A 261 -6.57 -0.71 -7.90
C LEU A 261 -7.33 -1.15 -6.65
N VAL A 262 -8.43 -1.88 -6.83
CA VAL A 262 -9.25 -2.37 -5.73
C VAL A 262 -9.27 -3.89 -5.74
N PHE A 263 -9.14 -4.51 -4.56
CA PHE A 263 -9.11 -5.95 -4.42
C PHE A 263 -9.94 -6.43 -3.23
N GLN A 264 -10.32 -7.72 -3.26
CA GLN A 264 -10.83 -8.40 -2.07
C GLN A 264 -9.77 -8.39 -0.96
N HIS A 265 -10.22 -8.49 0.29
CA HIS A 265 -9.29 -8.54 1.43
C HIS A 265 -8.51 -9.87 1.45
N PHE A 266 -7.25 -9.84 1.91
CA PHE A 266 -6.43 -11.05 2.02
C PHE A 266 -6.98 -12.07 3.03
N SER A 267 -7.74 -11.61 4.04
CA SER A 267 -8.35 -12.53 5.02
C SER A 267 -9.25 -13.57 4.35
N MET A 268 -9.25 -14.78 4.91
CA MET A 268 -10.01 -15.92 4.39
C MET A 268 -9.72 -16.25 2.91
N ASN A 269 -8.53 -15.96 2.45
CA ASN A 269 -8.09 -16.16 1.05
C ASN A 269 -8.97 -15.45 -0.01
N ARG A 270 -9.81 -14.49 0.36
CA ARG A 270 -10.76 -13.86 -0.57
C ARG A 270 -10.08 -13.26 -1.79
N PHE A 271 -8.93 -12.61 -1.59
CA PHE A 271 -8.11 -12.09 -2.69
C PHE A 271 -7.72 -13.20 -3.69
N THR A 272 -7.16 -14.31 -3.20
CA THR A 272 -6.69 -15.41 -4.04
C THR A 272 -7.84 -16.13 -4.73
N ILE A 273 -8.97 -16.35 -4.03
CA ILE A 273 -10.17 -16.97 -4.59
C ILE A 273 -10.73 -16.13 -5.72
N ASP A 274 -10.83 -14.83 -5.51
CA ASP A 274 -11.36 -13.88 -6.47
C ASP A 274 -10.48 -13.80 -7.74
N LEU A 275 -9.17 -13.70 -7.56
CA LEU A 275 -8.19 -13.74 -8.65
C LEU A 275 -8.28 -15.04 -9.46
N LYS A 276 -8.39 -16.19 -8.78
CA LYS A 276 -8.55 -17.49 -9.43
C LYS A 276 -9.83 -17.54 -10.25
N ASN A 277 -10.96 -17.11 -9.69
CA ASN A 277 -12.24 -17.05 -10.39
C ASN A 277 -12.20 -16.14 -11.62
N TYR A 278 -11.48 -15.02 -11.54
CA TYR A 278 -11.26 -14.12 -12.66
C TYR A 278 -10.44 -14.80 -13.77
N MET A 279 -9.35 -15.45 -13.42
CA MET A 279 -8.48 -16.14 -14.38
C MET A 279 -9.21 -17.30 -15.07
N GLU A 280 -9.94 -18.12 -14.34
CA GLU A 280 -10.73 -19.23 -14.91
C GLU A 280 -11.74 -18.77 -15.98
N LYS A 281 -12.28 -17.55 -15.83
CA LYS A 281 -13.25 -16.98 -16.76
C LYS A 281 -12.63 -16.28 -17.98
N ASN A 282 -11.45 -15.69 -17.81
CA ASN A 282 -10.90 -14.75 -18.78
C ASN A 282 -9.60 -15.22 -19.42
N CYS A 283 -8.97 -16.29 -18.91
CA CYS A 283 -7.67 -16.69 -19.36
C CYS A 283 -7.45 -18.21 -19.24
N THR A 284 -7.08 -18.86 -20.35
CA THR A 284 -6.76 -20.29 -20.36
C THR A 284 -5.26 -20.47 -20.20
N ASN A 285 -4.81 -21.14 -19.12
CA ASN A 285 -3.41 -21.45 -18.83
C ASN A 285 -2.48 -20.22 -18.64
N CYS A 286 -3.00 -19.11 -18.08
CA CYS A 286 -2.18 -17.97 -17.75
C CYS A 286 -1.50 -18.13 -16.40
N GLU A 287 -0.28 -17.63 -16.30
CA GLU A 287 0.38 -17.36 -15.02
C GLU A 287 -0.09 -16.00 -14.46
N ILE A 288 -0.08 -15.87 -13.14
CA ILE A 288 -0.38 -14.60 -12.47
C ILE A 288 0.74 -13.61 -12.84
N ASP A 289 0.36 -12.50 -13.48
CA ASP A 289 1.25 -11.40 -13.80
C ASP A 289 0.66 -10.04 -13.39
N ARG A 290 1.42 -8.97 -13.54
CA ARG A 290 0.97 -7.61 -13.20
C ARG A 290 -0.21 -7.16 -14.08
N LYS A 291 -0.30 -7.62 -15.33
CA LYS A 291 -1.39 -7.25 -16.26
C LYS A 291 -2.72 -7.80 -15.75
N ILE A 292 -2.77 -9.09 -15.42
CA ILE A 292 -3.96 -9.76 -14.87
C ILE A 292 -4.43 -9.07 -13.58
N LEU A 293 -3.48 -8.77 -12.67
CA LEU A 293 -3.79 -8.07 -11.43
C LEU A 293 -4.34 -6.67 -11.69
N ARG A 294 -3.74 -5.92 -12.61
CA ARG A 294 -4.25 -4.58 -12.99
C ARG A 294 -5.64 -4.63 -13.62
N GLU A 295 -5.92 -5.60 -14.47
CA GLU A 295 -7.24 -5.78 -15.09
C GLU A 295 -8.30 -6.05 -14.02
N LEU A 296 -8.09 -7.04 -13.14
CA LEU A 296 -9.00 -7.34 -12.04
C LEU A 296 -9.20 -6.14 -11.10
N GLY A 297 -8.10 -5.51 -10.69
CA GLY A 297 -8.15 -4.36 -9.79
C GLY A 297 -8.87 -3.14 -10.39
N LYS A 298 -8.78 -2.93 -11.70
CA LYS A 298 -9.54 -1.89 -12.43
C LYS A 298 -11.03 -2.21 -12.49
N ILE A 299 -11.40 -3.48 -12.76
CA ILE A 299 -12.81 -3.90 -12.75
C ILE A 299 -13.42 -3.57 -11.39
N HIS A 300 -12.79 -3.98 -10.31
CA HIS A 300 -13.30 -3.69 -8.96
C HIS A 300 -13.28 -2.19 -8.63
N ARG A 301 -12.28 -1.45 -9.10
CA ARG A 301 -12.28 0.01 -8.93
C ARG A 301 -13.49 0.64 -9.58
N ASN A 302 -13.79 0.26 -10.82
CA ASN A 302 -14.94 0.79 -11.56
C ASN A 302 -16.27 0.44 -10.86
N GLU A 303 -16.40 -0.78 -10.31
CA GLU A 303 -17.57 -1.19 -9.53
C GLU A 303 -17.74 -0.38 -8.24
N ILE A 304 -16.65 0.01 -7.59
CA ILE A 304 -16.67 0.73 -6.30
C ILE A 304 -16.86 2.24 -6.50
N PHE A 305 -16.23 2.81 -7.52
CA PHE A 305 -16.16 4.26 -7.70
C PHE A 305 -17.04 4.77 -8.84
N GLY A 306 -17.61 3.88 -9.67
CA GLY A 306 -18.48 4.24 -10.79
C GLY A 306 -17.74 4.96 -11.91
N ASP A 307 -16.49 4.52 -12.22
CA ASP A 307 -15.66 5.10 -13.27
C ASP A 307 -15.94 4.49 -14.63
#